data_800376bd658265bb6139226f97efd1c8
#
_entry.id   800376bd658265bb6139226f97efd1c8
#
_cell.length_a   1.000
_cell.length_b   1.000
_cell.length_c   1.000
_cell.angle_alpha   90.00
_cell.angle_beta   90.00
_cell.angle_gamma   90.00
#
_symmetry.space_group_name_H-M   'P 1'
#
loop_
_entity.id
_entity.type
_entity.pdbx_description
1 polymer ?
#
loop_
_entity_poly.entity_id
_entity_poly.type
_entity_poly.pdbx_seq_one_letter_code
_entity_poly.pdbx_strand_id
1 'polypeptide(L)'
;MDIKIQCEQAVKELIETAKITSGNILVVGCSTSEVVGSKIGTNSDPDTAQKIFDGIYNVLKEKNIYLAVQCCEHLNRAIVIERCALPFAEPVNVIPQKKAGGSLATVAYNSFNNPIVVENIKADAGMDIGDTFIGMHLKAVAIPVRLSIKEIGNAHLTCARVRPKFIGGIRAIYNEELL
;
A
#
# COMPACT_ATOMS: atom_id res chain seq x y z
N MET A 1 6.45 13.16 -15.96
CA MET A 1 6.17 11.73 -16.28
C MET A 1 4.71 11.46 -15.95
N ASP A 2 4.03 10.60 -16.69
CA ASP A 2 2.64 10.23 -16.37
C ASP A 2 2.54 9.51 -15.00
N ILE A 3 1.51 9.82 -14.21
CA ILE A 3 1.32 9.29 -12.84
C ILE A 3 1.25 7.76 -12.86
N LYS A 4 0.55 7.17 -13.84
CA LYS A 4 0.45 5.72 -13.97
C LYS A 4 1.83 5.09 -14.19
N ILE A 5 2.63 5.65 -15.08
CA ILE A 5 4.01 5.17 -15.39
C ILE A 5 4.92 5.31 -14.15
N GLN A 6 4.81 6.43 -13.40
CA GLN A 6 5.56 6.59 -12.14
C GLN A 6 5.21 5.48 -11.15
N CYS A 7 3.92 5.17 -10.99
CA CYS A 7 3.45 4.11 -10.09
C CYS A 7 3.93 2.72 -10.55
N GLU A 8 3.84 2.41 -11.85
CA GLU A 8 4.34 1.14 -12.41
C GLU A 8 5.84 0.94 -12.16
N GLN A 9 6.63 1.99 -12.38
CA GLN A 9 8.07 1.93 -12.15
C GLN A 9 8.40 1.78 -10.65
N ALA A 10 7.77 2.59 -9.80
CA ALA A 10 8.00 2.54 -8.35
C ALA A 10 7.62 1.18 -7.76
N VAL A 11 6.48 0.60 -8.17
CA VAL A 11 6.06 -0.70 -7.63
C VAL A 11 6.94 -1.85 -8.12
N LYS A 12 7.41 -1.81 -9.37
CA LYS A 12 8.37 -2.81 -9.90
C LYS A 12 9.67 -2.80 -9.10
N GLU A 13 10.25 -1.62 -8.91
CA GLU A 13 11.49 -1.43 -8.14
C GLU A 13 11.30 -1.85 -6.66
N LEU A 14 10.14 -1.53 -6.06
CA LEU A 14 9.83 -1.93 -4.70
C LEU A 14 9.71 -3.46 -4.55
N ILE A 15 9.04 -4.15 -5.48
CA ILE A 15 8.92 -5.61 -5.48
C ILE A 15 10.31 -6.28 -5.47
N GLU A 16 11.21 -5.80 -6.32
CA GLU A 16 12.58 -6.33 -6.41
C GLU A 16 13.38 -6.07 -5.14
N THR A 17 13.35 -4.82 -4.63
CA THR A 17 14.10 -4.42 -3.43
C THR A 17 13.56 -5.06 -2.15
N ALA A 18 12.25 -5.19 -2.04
CA ALA A 18 11.58 -5.81 -0.90
C ALA A 18 11.56 -7.35 -0.96
N LYS A 19 11.95 -7.93 -2.11
CA LYS A 19 11.92 -9.37 -2.37
C LYS A 19 10.54 -10.00 -2.11
N ILE A 20 9.46 -9.24 -2.32
CA ILE A 20 8.10 -9.77 -2.15
C ILE A 20 7.70 -10.64 -3.34
N THR A 21 6.97 -11.70 -3.05
CA THR A 21 6.61 -12.77 -3.99
C THR A 21 5.10 -13.03 -4.00
N SER A 22 4.67 -13.96 -4.84
CA SER A 22 3.27 -14.40 -4.90
C SER A 22 2.70 -14.73 -3.53
N GLY A 23 1.50 -14.23 -3.24
CA GLY A 23 0.82 -14.37 -1.96
C GLY A 23 1.16 -13.32 -0.91
N ASN A 24 2.21 -12.50 -1.14
CA ASN A 24 2.51 -11.37 -0.24
C ASN A 24 1.52 -10.23 -0.41
N ILE A 25 1.48 -9.34 0.57
CA ILE A 25 0.59 -8.17 0.61
C ILE A 25 1.44 -6.90 0.56
N LEU A 26 1.16 -6.03 -0.42
CA LEU A 26 1.65 -4.65 -0.47
C LEU A 26 0.55 -3.70 0.04
N VAL A 27 0.82 -2.93 1.10
CA VAL A 27 -0.09 -1.88 1.56
C VAL A 27 0.25 -0.55 0.90
N VAL A 28 -0.78 0.15 0.44
CA VAL A 28 -0.66 1.48 -0.17
C VAL A 28 -1.55 2.47 0.57
N GLY A 29 -0.94 3.54 1.08
CA GLY A 29 -1.63 4.76 1.49
C GLY A 29 -1.43 5.85 0.45
N CYS A 30 -2.44 6.67 0.18
CA CYS A 30 -2.34 7.71 -0.83
C CYS A 30 -3.19 8.92 -0.52
N SER A 31 -2.60 10.10 -0.67
CA SER A 31 -3.29 11.38 -0.78
C SER A 31 -3.32 11.84 -2.24
N THR A 32 -4.43 11.62 -2.93
CA THR A 32 -4.60 12.15 -4.29
C THR A 32 -4.55 13.67 -4.35
N SER A 33 -4.90 14.37 -3.25
CA SER A 33 -4.73 15.82 -3.14
C SER A 33 -3.26 16.23 -3.25
N GLU A 34 -2.36 15.57 -2.51
CA GLU A 34 -0.92 15.83 -2.57
C GLU A 34 -0.36 15.51 -3.97
N VAL A 35 -0.81 14.43 -4.60
CA VAL A 35 -0.39 14.05 -5.97
C VAL A 35 -0.67 15.16 -6.98
N VAL A 36 -1.81 15.86 -6.87
CA VAL A 36 -2.16 16.99 -7.75
C VAL A 36 -1.65 18.35 -7.23
N GLY A 37 -0.81 18.37 -6.19
CA GLY A 37 -0.19 19.58 -5.65
C GLY A 37 -1.09 20.39 -4.71
N SER A 38 -2.12 19.76 -4.12
CA SER A 38 -3.02 20.35 -3.15
C SER A 38 -2.78 19.78 -1.75
N LYS A 39 -3.11 20.54 -0.69
CA LYS A 39 -3.01 20.05 0.69
C LYS A 39 -3.86 18.78 0.87
N ILE A 40 -3.33 17.83 1.65
CA ILE A 40 -4.00 16.56 1.99
C ILE A 40 -5.48 16.76 2.37
N GLY A 41 -6.37 15.93 1.79
CA GLY A 41 -7.81 15.95 2.08
C GLY A 41 -8.62 17.09 1.46
N THR A 42 -8.00 18.04 0.73
CA THR A 42 -8.69 19.23 0.21
C THR A 42 -9.17 19.10 -1.25
N ASN A 43 -8.48 18.29 -2.06
CA ASN A 43 -8.76 18.14 -3.49
C ASN A 43 -8.67 16.66 -3.90
N SER A 44 -9.56 15.85 -3.36
CA SER A 44 -9.63 14.42 -3.68
C SER A 44 -10.05 14.19 -5.14
N ASP A 45 -9.18 13.56 -5.94
CA ASP A 45 -9.33 13.40 -7.39
C ASP A 45 -9.50 11.93 -7.80
N PRO A 46 -10.71 11.51 -8.24
CA PRO A 46 -10.97 10.14 -8.67
C PRO A 46 -10.18 9.71 -9.91
N ASP A 47 -9.93 10.60 -10.86
CA ASP A 47 -9.21 10.27 -12.09
C ASP A 47 -7.73 9.98 -11.80
N THR A 48 -7.13 10.78 -10.94
CA THR A 48 -5.78 10.52 -10.41
C THR A 48 -5.74 9.22 -9.61
N ALA A 49 -6.75 8.96 -8.77
CA ALA A 49 -6.85 7.70 -8.04
C ALA A 49 -6.92 6.48 -8.96
N GLN A 50 -7.67 6.56 -10.06
CA GLN A 50 -7.75 5.48 -11.04
C GLN A 50 -6.41 5.22 -11.73
N LYS A 51 -5.66 6.27 -12.12
CA LYS A 51 -4.33 6.12 -12.71
C LYS A 51 -3.33 5.47 -11.73
N ILE A 52 -3.36 5.87 -10.46
CA ILE A 52 -2.53 5.27 -9.41
C ILE A 52 -2.89 3.81 -9.22
N PHE A 53 -4.20 3.52 -9.08
CA PHE A 53 -4.68 2.15 -8.91
C PHE A 53 -4.24 1.25 -10.07
N ASP A 54 -4.48 1.67 -11.32
CA ASP A 54 -4.13 0.89 -12.52
C ASP A 54 -2.62 0.66 -12.61
N GLY A 55 -1.80 1.68 -12.31
CA GLY A 55 -0.35 1.57 -12.33
C GLY A 55 0.20 0.59 -11.31
N ILE A 56 -0.42 0.51 -10.13
CA ILE A 56 0.01 -0.40 -9.05
C ILE A 56 -0.62 -1.79 -9.23
N TYR A 57 -1.94 -1.86 -9.36
CA TYR A 57 -2.69 -3.10 -9.31
C TYR A 57 -2.34 -4.05 -10.46
N ASN A 58 -2.17 -3.54 -11.69
CA ASN A 58 -1.83 -4.37 -12.84
C ASN A 58 -0.48 -5.09 -12.66
N VAL A 59 0.54 -4.38 -12.17
CA VAL A 59 1.86 -4.96 -11.89
C VAL A 59 1.79 -6.02 -10.79
N LEU A 60 1.06 -5.75 -9.70
CA LEU A 60 0.90 -6.69 -8.58
C LEU A 60 0.12 -7.94 -9.01
N LYS A 61 -0.95 -7.77 -9.80
CA LYS A 61 -1.79 -8.85 -10.30
C LYS A 61 -1.01 -9.83 -11.18
N GLU A 62 -0.16 -9.34 -12.07
CA GLU A 62 0.73 -10.19 -12.90
C GLU A 62 1.67 -11.07 -12.07
N LYS A 63 2.04 -10.61 -10.87
CA LYS A 63 2.95 -11.32 -9.96
C LYS A 63 2.21 -12.08 -8.85
N ASN A 64 0.86 -12.09 -8.86
CA ASN A 64 0.03 -12.67 -7.80
C ASN A 64 0.33 -12.11 -6.39
N ILE A 65 0.63 -10.82 -6.31
CA ILE A 65 0.82 -10.07 -5.05
C ILE A 65 -0.47 -9.31 -4.76
N TYR A 66 -0.95 -9.35 -3.52
CA TYR A 66 -2.19 -8.69 -3.13
C TYR A 66 -1.97 -7.21 -2.84
N LEU A 67 -2.86 -6.37 -3.38
CA LEU A 67 -2.94 -4.96 -3.04
C LEU A 67 -3.86 -4.75 -1.84
N ALA A 68 -3.38 -4.02 -0.83
CA ALA A 68 -4.15 -3.53 0.29
C ALA A 68 -4.14 -2.00 0.27
N VAL A 69 -5.30 -1.35 0.30
CA VAL A 69 -5.41 0.10 0.21
C VAL A 69 -5.92 0.68 1.52
N GLN A 70 -5.14 1.60 2.10
CA GLN A 70 -5.50 2.26 3.34
C GLN A 70 -6.56 3.35 3.12
N CYS A 71 -7.60 3.33 3.95
CA CYS A 71 -8.56 4.41 4.06
C CYS A 71 -8.01 5.61 4.86
N CYS A 72 -8.68 6.77 4.77
CA CYS A 72 -8.35 7.94 5.60
C CYS A 72 -8.78 7.76 7.07
N GLU A 73 -8.44 8.73 7.91
CA GLU A 73 -8.78 8.76 9.34
C GLU A 73 -10.28 8.69 9.63
N HIS A 74 -11.14 9.17 8.71
CA HIS A 74 -12.60 9.10 8.87
C HIS A 74 -13.13 7.65 8.89
N LEU A 75 -12.37 6.70 8.36
CA LEU A 75 -12.59 5.25 8.50
C LEU A 75 -11.48 4.59 9.32
N ASN A 76 -10.92 5.31 10.29
CA ASN A 76 -9.91 4.81 11.26
C ASN A 76 -8.71 4.14 10.59
N ARG A 77 -8.33 4.58 9.38
CA ARG A 77 -7.24 3.96 8.59
C ARG A 77 -7.48 2.47 8.27
N ALA A 78 -8.73 2.03 8.22
CA ALA A 78 -9.10 0.68 7.81
C ALA A 78 -8.57 0.35 6.40
N ILE A 79 -8.50 -0.92 6.08
CA ILE A 79 -7.88 -1.44 4.85
C ILE A 79 -8.92 -2.06 3.93
N VAL A 80 -8.92 -1.63 2.68
CA VAL A 80 -9.63 -2.31 1.58
C VAL A 80 -8.72 -3.35 0.97
N ILE A 81 -9.19 -4.59 0.88
CA ILE A 81 -8.42 -5.72 0.32
C ILE A 81 -9.37 -6.75 -0.28
N GLU A 82 -8.91 -7.61 -1.19
CA GLU A 82 -9.71 -8.73 -1.67
C GLU A 82 -9.81 -9.84 -0.62
N ARG A 83 -11.00 -10.43 -0.49
CA ARG A 83 -11.27 -11.53 0.46
C ARG A 83 -10.29 -12.70 0.32
N CYS A 84 -9.86 -13.03 -0.89
CA CYS A 84 -8.94 -14.13 -1.14
C CYS A 84 -7.55 -13.93 -0.50
N ALA A 85 -7.13 -12.69 -0.28
CA ALA A 85 -5.86 -12.38 0.40
C ALA A 85 -5.93 -12.67 1.91
N LEU A 86 -7.12 -12.53 2.50
CA LEU A 86 -7.37 -12.70 3.93
C LEU A 86 -8.67 -13.48 4.17
N PRO A 87 -8.72 -14.79 3.83
CA PRO A 87 -9.96 -15.57 3.84
C PRO A 87 -10.61 -15.69 5.23
N PHE A 88 -9.83 -15.59 6.29
CA PHE A 88 -10.30 -15.72 7.68
C PHE A 88 -10.44 -14.38 8.43
N ALA A 89 -10.17 -13.25 7.74
CA ALA A 89 -10.32 -11.94 8.38
C ALA A 89 -11.78 -11.60 8.64
N GLU A 90 -12.03 -10.94 9.76
CA GLU A 90 -13.34 -10.40 10.11
C GLU A 90 -13.52 -9.03 9.43
N PRO A 91 -14.49 -8.87 8.51
CA PRO A 91 -14.71 -7.60 7.84
C PRO A 91 -15.50 -6.64 8.73
N VAL A 92 -15.20 -5.34 8.60
CA VAL A 92 -16.07 -4.27 9.12
C VAL A 92 -17.08 -3.84 8.06
N ASN A 93 -18.27 -3.43 8.49
CA ASN A 93 -19.34 -3.06 7.58
C ASN A 93 -19.23 -1.57 7.19
N VAL A 94 -18.49 -1.29 6.12
CA VAL A 94 -18.38 0.04 5.54
C VAL A 94 -18.03 -0.07 4.05
N ILE A 95 -18.55 0.87 3.26
CA ILE A 95 -18.18 1.07 1.85
C ILE A 95 -17.46 2.41 1.75
N PRO A 96 -16.16 2.45 1.42
CA PRO A 96 -15.41 3.68 1.32
C PRO A 96 -16.01 4.65 0.30
N GLN A 97 -15.98 5.94 0.64
CA GLN A 97 -16.42 7.03 -0.20
C GLN A 97 -15.33 8.08 -0.35
N LYS A 98 -15.40 8.90 -1.40
CA LYS A 98 -14.42 9.98 -1.67
C LYS A 98 -14.11 10.83 -0.43
N LYS A 99 -15.12 11.15 0.40
CA LYS A 99 -14.95 11.96 1.62
C LYS A 99 -14.83 11.15 2.92
N ALA A 100 -14.97 9.82 2.85
CA ALA A 100 -14.82 8.92 3.98
C ALA A 100 -14.17 7.62 3.50
N GLY A 101 -12.84 7.56 3.58
CA GLY A 101 -11.98 6.52 3.02
C GLY A 101 -10.98 7.04 2.01
N GLY A 102 -11.37 8.04 1.20
CA GLY A 102 -10.55 8.66 0.17
C GLY A 102 -10.73 8.04 -1.22
N SER A 103 -10.27 8.75 -2.25
CA SER A 103 -10.49 8.35 -3.65
C SER A 103 -9.83 7.01 -3.99
N LEU A 104 -8.58 6.75 -3.56
CA LEU A 104 -7.91 5.49 -3.89
C LEU A 104 -8.62 4.29 -3.25
N ALA A 105 -9.03 4.38 -1.98
CA ALA A 105 -9.79 3.33 -1.31
C ALA A 105 -11.15 3.07 -1.97
N THR A 106 -11.82 4.13 -2.45
CA THR A 106 -13.08 4.02 -3.18
C THR A 106 -12.88 3.31 -4.52
N VAL A 107 -11.86 3.68 -5.28
CA VAL A 107 -11.50 3.02 -6.55
C VAL A 107 -11.16 1.55 -6.31
N ALA A 108 -10.33 1.25 -5.33
CA ALA A 108 -9.93 -0.14 -5.00
C ALA A 108 -11.17 -1.00 -4.64
N TYR A 109 -12.05 -0.49 -3.78
CA TYR A 109 -13.25 -1.21 -3.38
C TYR A 109 -14.16 -1.56 -4.57
N ASN A 110 -14.31 -0.62 -5.51
CA ASN A 110 -15.15 -0.81 -6.70
C ASN A 110 -14.48 -1.68 -7.78
N SER A 111 -13.15 -1.81 -7.77
CA SER A 111 -12.38 -2.52 -8.79
C SER A 111 -12.01 -3.95 -8.40
N PHE A 112 -11.93 -4.26 -7.12
CA PHE A 112 -11.65 -5.60 -6.63
C PHE A 112 -12.81 -6.56 -6.89
N ASN A 113 -12.50 -7.82 -7.16
CA ASN A 113 -13.52 -8.82 -7.46
C ASN A 113 -14.41 -9.17 -6.25
N ASN A 114 -13.83 -9.25 -5.05
CA ASN A 114 -14.57 -9.51 -3.81
C ASN A 114 -13.94 -8.67 -2.68
N PRO A 115 -14.22 -7.35 -2.66
CA PRO A 115 -13.64 -6.45 -1.69
C PRO A 115 -14.19 -6.67 -0.28
N ILE A 116 -13.32 -6.57 0.70
CA ILE A 116 -13.66 -6.45 2.11
C ILE A 116 -12.93 -5.24 2.70
N VAL A 117 -13.46 -4.72 3.78
CA VAL A 117 -12.77 -3.75 4.62
C VAL A 117 -12.46 -4.41 5.96
N VAL A 118 -11.20 -4.28 6.41
CA VAL A 118 -10.74 -4.80 7.70
C VAL A 118 -10.07 -3.70 8.50
N GLU A 119 -10.06 -3.80 9.83
CA GLU A 119 -9.48 -2.76 10.68
C GLU A 119 -7.97 -2.61 10.48
N ASN A 120 -7.25 -3.71 10.33
CA ASN A 120 -5.80 -3.72 10.18
C ASN A 120 -5.32 -4.97 9.45
N ILE A 121 -4.06 -4.95 9.01
CA ILE A 121 -3.37 -6.09 8.39
C ILE A 121 -1.92 -6.18 8.87
N LYS A 122 -1.21 -7.19 8.37
CA LYS A 122 0.25 -7.33 8.51
C LYS A 122 0.85 -7.51 7.11
N ALA A 123 1.12 -6.40 6.44
CA ALA A 123 1.66 -6.37 5.08
C ALA A 123 3.16 -6.66 5.04
N ASP A 124 3.63 -7.19 3.90
CA ASP A 124 5.02 -7.58 3.64
C ASP A 124 5.87 -6.42 3.11
N ALA A 125 5.24 -5.44 2.47
CA ALA A 125 5.86 -4.20 2.03
C ALA A 125 4.83 -3.07 2.03
N GLY A 126 5.29 -1.83 1.90
CA GLY A 126 4.41 -0.66 1.89
C GLY A 126 4.90 0.46 1.01
N MET A 127 3.94 1.18 0.44
CA MET A 127 4.12 2.38 -0.37
C MET A 127 3.20 3.48 0.17
N ASP A 128 3.78 4.58 0.60
CA ASP A 128 3.06 5.76 1.12
C ASP A 128 3.24 6.93 0.16
N ILE A 129 2.16 7.36 -0.46
CA ILE A 129 2.11 8.45 -1.44
C ILE A 129 1.46 9.67 -0.77
N GLY A 130 2.29 10.60 -0.29
CA GLY A 130 1.84 11.82 0.38
C GLY A 130 1.74 11.72 1.89
N ASP A 131 2.65 10.96 2.50
CA ASP A 131 2.89 10.89 3.95
C ASP A 131 1.62 10.59 4.79
N THR A 132 0.87 9.56 4.37
CA THR A 132 -0.40 9.16 4.99
C THR A 132 -0.27 8.26 6.22
N PHE A 133 0.96 7.83 6.54
CA PHE A 133 1.30 6.91 7.62
C PHE A 133 0.69 5.51 7.49
N ILE A 134 1.42 4.60 6.85
CA ILE A 134 1.02 3.19 6.67
C ILE A 134 1.71 2.23 7.65
N GLY A 135 2.64 2.71 8.47
CA GLY A 135 3.53 1.88 9.28
C GLY A 135 2.83 0.88 10.20
N MET A 136 1.63 1.23 10.73
CA MET A 136 0.84 0.36 11.60
C MET A 136 0.38 -0.93 10.89
N HIS A 137 0.32 -0.92 9.57
CA HIS A 137 -0.13 -2.06 8.76
C HIS A 137 1.01 -2.97 8.29
N LEU A 138 2.27 -2.60 8.55
CA LEU A 138 3.43 -3.42 8.20
C LEU A 138 3.74 -4.47 9.27
N LYS A 139 4.28 -5.60 8.84
CA LYS A 139 4.92 -6.55 9.77
C LYS A 139 6.15 -5.87 10.40
N ALA A 140 6.49 -6.24 11.61
CA ALA A 140 7.76 -5.88 12.17
C ALA A 140 8.83 -6.89 11.68
N VAL A 141 9.97 -6.44 11.24
CA VAL A 141 10.51 -5.07 11.33
C VAL A 141 10.39 -4.37 9.98
N ALA A 142 9.75 -3.22 9.93
CA ALA A 142 9.69 -2.38 8.75
C ALA A 142 11.01 -1.62 8.56
N ILE A 143 11.53 -1.62 7.34
CA ILE A 143 12.78 -0.97 6.95
C ILE A 143 12.51 -0.04 5.78
N PRO A 144 12.93 1.25 5.84
CA PRO A 144 12.72 2.16 4.74
C PRO A 144 13.49 1.74 3.48
N VAL A 145 12.84 1.82 2.34
CA VAL A 145 13.42 1.60 1.01
C VAL A 145 13.52 2.93 0.28
N ARG A 146 14.64 3.15 -0.40
CA ARG A 146 14.86 4.33 -1.24
C ARG A 146 14.83 3.92 -2.71
N LEU A 147 13.75 4.28 -3.38
CA LEU A 147 13.57 4.03 -4.81
C LEU A 147 14.22 5.13 -5.65
N SER A 148 14.39 4.88 -6.95
CA SER A 148 14.81 5.88 -7.92
C SER A 148 13.77 6.98 -8.06
N ILE A 149 12.48 6.63 -8.00
CA ILE A 149 11.35 7.57 -7.95
C ILE A 149 11.09 7.98 -6.50
N LYS A 150 11.08 9.28 -6.24
CA LYS A 150 10.89 9.86 -4.90
C LYS A 150 9.54 10.55 -4.73
N GLU A 151 8.78 10.71 -5.82
CA GLU A 151 7.52 11.42 -5.85
C GLU A 151 6.58 10.76 -6.86
N ILE A 152 5.28 10.76 -6.57
CA ILE A 152 4.22 10.43 -7.52
C ILE A 152 3.41 11.72 -7.76
N GLY A 153 3.50 12.25 -8.98
CA GLY A 153 3.05 13.62 -9.23
C GLY A 153 3.85 14.60 -8.36
N ASN A 154 3.17 15.32 -7.46
CA ASN A 154 3.79 16.22 -6.48
C ASN A 154 3.88 15.62 -5.08
N ALA A 155 3.35 14.42 -4.85
CA ALA A 155 3.34 13.77 -3.55
C ALA A 155 4.65 13.05 -3.27
N HIS A 156 5.23 13.30 -2.09
CA HIS A 156 6.39 12.56 -1.61
C HIS A 156 6.08 11.05 -1.53
N LEU A 157 7.04 10.22 -1.94
CA LEU A 157 6.94 8.77 -1.92
C LEU A 157 7.86 8.18 -0.86
N THR A 158 7.26 7.53 0.14
CA THR A 158 7.97 6.72 1.14
C THR A 158 7.65 5.25 0.95
N CYS A 159 8.68 4.39 0.90
CA CYS A 159 8.50 2.95 0.76
C CYS A 159 9.19 2.19 1.88
N ALA A 160 8.65 1.00 2.18
CA ALA A 160 9.19 0.11 3.18
C ALA A 160 9.16 -1.34 2.72
N ARG A 161 10.18 -2.10 3.09
CA ARG A 161 10.21 -3.55 3.10
C ARG A 161 10.13 -4.08 4.52
N VAL A 162 9.94 -5.38 4.67
CA VAL A 162 9.92 -6.04 5.97
C VAL A 162 11.01 -7.10 6.01
N ARG A 163 11.62 -7.29 7.16
CA ARG A 163 12.45 -8.46 7.45
C ARG A 163 12.01 -9.10 8.78
N PRO A 164 12.28 -10.40 8.98
CA PRO A 164 12.05 -11.04 10.27
C PRO A 164 12.80 -10.38 11.41
N LYS A 165 12.25 -10.48 12.63
CA LYS A 165 12.90 -10.00 13.84
C LYS A 165 14.13 -10.83 14.16
N PHE A 166 15.19 -10.18 14.63
CA PHE A 166 16.25 -10.88 15.33
C PHE A 166 15.78 -11.25 16.74
N ILE A 167 15.72 -12.53 17.03
CA ILE A 167 15.30 -13.04 18.35
C ILE A 167 16.44 -13.92 18.90
N GLY A 168 16.85 -13.62 20.13
CA GLY A 168 17.91 -14.34 20.84
C GLY A 168 18.93 -13.37 21.44
N GLY A 169 20.07 -13.87 21.81
CA GLY A 169 21.15 -13.12 22.42
C GLY A 169 22.50 -13.50 21.81
N ILE A 170 23.58 -13.31 22.57
CA ILE A 170 24.96 -13.49 22.12
C ILE A 170 25.26 -14.91 21.53
N ARG A 171 24.43 -15.89 21.84
CA ARG A 171 24.60 -17.26 21.30
C ARG A 171 23.71 -17.54 20.08
N ALA A 172 22.89 -16.56 19.64
CA ALA A 172 22.01 -16.73 18.49
C ALA A 172 22.81 -16.69 17.19
N ILE A 173 22.38 -17.53 16.24
CA ILE A 173 22.85 -17.52 14.85
C ILE A 173 21.66 -17.11 13.98
N TYR A 174 21.91 -16.24 13.01
CA TYR A 174 20.87 -15.70 12.14
C TYR A 174 21.03 -16.20 10.72
N ASN A 175 19.90 -16.36 10.02
CA ASN A 175 19.87 -16.69 8.58
C ASN A 175 20.01 -15.41 7.77
N GLU A 176 21.11 -15.26 7.06
CA GLU A 176 21.43 -14.07 6.24
C GLU A 176 20.51 -13.93 5.01
N GLU A 177 19.93 -15.04 4.52
CA GLU A 177 19.00 -15.01 3.37
C GLU A 177 17.68 -14.29 3.68
N LEU A 178 17.36 -14.13 4.98
CA LEU A 178 16.13 -13.46 5.44
C LEU A 178 16.33 -11.96 5.73
N LEU A 179 17.47 -11.37 5.37
CA LEU A 179 17.79 -9.96 5.62
C LEU A 179 17.34 -9.01 4.51
#